data_e4faed7eec25a06bedac6bc3693eae6d
#
_entry.id   e4faed7eec25a06bedac6bc3693eae6d
#
_cell.length_a   1.000
_cell.length_b   1.000
_cell.length_c   1.000
_cell.angle_alpha   90.00
_cell.angle_beta   90.00
_cell.angle_gamma   90.00
#
_symmetry.space_group_name_H-M   'P 1'
#
loop_
_entity.id
_entity.type
_entity.pdbx_description
1 polymer ?
#
loop_
_entity_poly.entity_id
_entity_poly.type
_entity_poly.pdbx_seq_one_letter_code
_entity_poly.pdbx_strand_id
1 'polypeptide(L)'
;MLNSDRLEEIIDAVTAKISLANRMGELESLLESWGLQELIDPVPETSASFYDTRKDGKNVVIGESHVKERDLLGIVKHLGLDKDRFEFCLDHDAIETYNFKKLQWDINYRLVIVGPMPHSTTGKGNSRSTISEMEKPDNGYPKVIRLGSNRPNISKSNFIELLEKQQAENYI
;
A
#
# COMPACT_ATOMS: atom_id res chain seq x y z
N MET A 1 -29.27 -0.36 25.59
CA MET A 1 -28.75 0.00 24.27
C MET A 1 -29.15 1.43 23.96
N LEU A 2 -28.23 2.25 23.48
CA LEU A 2 -28.56 3.59 22.97
C LEU A 2 -29.35 3.42 21.67
N ASN A 3 -30.35 4.30 21.43
CA ASN A 3 -31.01 4.35 20.13
C ASN A 3 -30.10 4.99 19.07
N SER A 4 -30.37 4.77 17.78
CA SER A 4 -29.55 5.26 16.68
C SER A 4 -29.35 6.77 16.71
N ASP A 5 -30.41 7.55 16.98
CA ASP A 5 -30.34 9.01 16.99
C ASP A 5 -29.39 9.52 18.09
N ARG A 6 -29.45 8.90 19.27
CA ARG A 6 -28.56 9.26 20.38
C ARG A 6 -27.11 8.89 20.12
N LEU A 7 -26.88 7.78 19.40
CA LEU A 7 -25.54 7.39 18.98
C LEU A 7 -24.95 8.39 17.99
N GLU A 8 -25.74 8.84 17.03
CA GLU A 8 -25.36 9.83 16.03
C GLU A 8 -24.98 11.17 16.66
N GLU A 9 -25.81 11.67 17.59
CA GLU A 9 -25.49 12.87 18.37
C GLU A 9 -24.16 12.76 19.14
N ILE A 10 -23.86 11.59 19.71
CA ILE A 10 -22.60 11.35 20.44
C ILE A 10 -21.42 11.35 19.47
N ILE A 11 -21.55 10.71 18.31
CA ILE A 11 -20.49 10.66 17.29
C ILE A 11 -20.16 12.08 16.82
N ASP A 12 -21.16 12.89 16.53
CA ASP A 12 -20.98 14.27 16.08
C ASP A 12 -20.28 15.12 17.16
N ALA A 13 -20.72 14.99 18.41
CA ALA A 13 -20.12 15.71 19.54
C ALA A 13 -18.64 15.30 19.78
N VAL A 14 -18.33 14.01 19.69
CA VAL A 14 -16.98 13.47 19.82
C VAL A 14 -16.09 13.97 18.67
N THR A 15 -16.59 13.91 17.44
CA THR A 15 -15.88 14.36 16.25
C THR A 15 -15.55 15.86 16.32
N ALA A 16 -16.53 16.66 16.75
CA ALA A 16 -16.32 18.10 16.96
C ALA A 16 -15.27 18.39 18.04
N LYS A 17 -15.25 17.64 19.12
CA LYS A 17 -14.28 17.78 20.22
C LYS A 17 -12.85 17.42 19.78
N ILE A 18 -12.69 16.33 19.04
CA ILE A 18 -11.41 15.92 18.45
C ILE A 18 -10.89 17.00 17.48
N SER A 19 -11.75 17.48 16.61
CA SER A 19 -11.40 18.52 15.62
C SER A 19 -10.99 19.84 16.28
N LEU A 20 -11.62 20.20 17.37
CA LEU A 20 -11.27 21.39 18.15
C LEU A 20 -9.91 21.20 18.84
N ALA A 21 -9.71 20.11 19.54
CA ALA A 21 -8.46 19.79 20.23
C ALA A 21 -7.27 19.75 19.26
N ASN A 22 -7.45 19.18 18.06
CA ASN A 22 -6.42 19.16 17.03
C ASN A 22 -6.02 20.60 16.59
N ARG A 23 -7.00 21.49 16.40
CA ARG A 23 -6.73 22.89 16.05
C ARG A 23 -6.04 23.66 17.15
N MET A 24 -6.28 23.29 18.41
CA MET A 24 -5.64 23.91 19.60
C MET A 24 -4.28 23.31 19.93
N GLY A 25 -3.87 22.21 19.28
CA GLY A 25 -2.65 21.47 19.61
C GLY A 25 -2.76 20.66 20.90
N GLU A 26 -3.97 20.37 21.36
CA GLU A 26 -4.27 19.65 22.59
C GLU A 26 -4.78 18.21 22.32
N LEU A 27 -4.68 17.73 21.10
CA LEU A 27 -5.22 16.44 20.70
C LEU A 27 -4.58 15.28 21.49
N GLU A 28 -3.27 15.33 21.67
CA GLU A 28 -2.54 14.30 22.44
C GLU A 28 -3.07 14.19 23.86
N SER A 29 -3.16 15.33 24.56
CA SER A 29 -3.69 15.34 25.94
C SER A 29 -5.15 14.88 26.03
N LEU A 30 -5.95 15.17 25.01
CA LEU A 30 -7.33 14.72 24.94
C LEU A 30 -7.41 13.21 24.79
N LEU A 31 -6.65 12.65 23.85
CA LEU A 31 -6.61 11.20 23.61
C LEU A 31 -6.04 10.44 24.82
N GLU A 32 -5.00 10.98 25.45
CA GLU A 32 -4.47 10.45 26.71
C GLU A 32 -5.53 10.39 27.81
N SER A 33 -6.30 11.48 27.97
CA SER A 33 -7.39 11.55 28.96
C SER A 33 -8.51 10.53 28.69
N TRP A 34 -8.64 10.07 27.48
CA TRP A 34 -9.59 9.04 27.07
C TRP A 34 -9.02 7.63 27.08
N GLY A 35 -7.74 7.45 27.42
CA GLY A 35 -7.05 6.16 27.39
C GLY A 35 -6.81 5.64 25.97
N LEU A 36 -6.73 6.54 24.99
CA LEU A 36 -6.55 6.24 23.58
C LEU A 36 -5.15 6.65 23.09
N GLN A 37 -4.14 6.55 23.95
CA GLN A 37 -2.75 6.92 23.66
C GLN A 37 -2.18 6.14 22.47
N GLU A 38 -2.61 4.91 22.30
CA GLU A 38 -2.26 4.05 21.15
C GLU A 38 -2.63 4.63 19.79
N LEU A 39 -3.52 5.64 19.74
CA LEU A 39 -3.87 6.35 18.51
C LEU A 39 -2.91 7.51 18.20
N ILE A 40 -2.06 7.92 19.14
CA ILE A 40 -1.08 9.00 19.00
C ILE A 40 0.28 8.44 18.63
N ASP A 41 0.65 7.32 19.22
CA ASP A 41 1.88 6.64 18.84
C ASP A 41 1.80 6.35 17.35
N PRO A 42 2.85 6.70 16.58
CA PRO A 42 2.86 6.33 15.17
C PRO A 42 2.65 4.82 15.16
N VAL A 43 1.45 4.42 14.80
CA VAL A 43 1.20 3.01 14.45
C VAL A 43 2.35 2.69 13.53
N PRO A 44 3.28 1.80 13.91
CA PRO A 44 4.35 1.45 13.01
C PRO A 44 3.65 1.17 11.70
N GLU A 45 4.15 1.73 10.59
CA GLU A 45 3.56 1.58 9.25
C GLU A 45 3.60 0.11 8.76
N THR A 46 3.58 -0.81 9.68
CA THR A 46 2.98 -2.09 9.47
C THR A 46 1.51 -1.78 9.28
N SER A 47 1.16 -1.34 8.06
CA SER A 47 -0.22 -1.48 7.62
C SER A 47 -0.65 -2.85 8.09
N ALA A 48 -1.40 -2.89 9.18
CA ALA A 48 -2.17 -4.06 9.55
C ALA A 48 -3.16 -4.23 8.40
N SER A 49 -2.66 -4.74 7.30
CA SER A 49 -3.48 -5.42 6.34
C SER A 49 -4.16 -6.47 7.19
N PHE A 50 -5.48 -6.41 7.34
CA PHE A 50 -6.28 -7.48 7.95
C PHE A 50 -6.04 -8.83 7.26
N TYR A 51 -5.14 -8.83 6.31
CA TYR A 51 -4.76 -9.92 5.47
C TYR A 51 -3.26 -10.21 5.62
N ASP A 52 -2.95 -11.17 6.49
CA ASP A 52 -1.56 -11.60 6.72
C ASP A 52 -1.09 -12.47 5.56
N THR A 53 -0.22 -11.91 4.74
CA THR A 53 0.38 -12.58 3.60
C THR A 53 1.67 -13.31 4.02
N ARG A 54 2.00 -14.39 3.34
CA ARG A 54 3.23 -15.15 3.62
C ARG A 54 4.47 -14.27 3.45
N LYS A 55 5.41 -14.34 4.40
CA LYS A 55 6.68 -13.59 4.33
C LYS A 55 7.53 -13.95 3.12
N ASP A 56 7.45 -15.21 2.67
CA ASP A 56 8.12 -15.74 1.49
C ASP A 56 7.28 -15.59 0.21
N GLY A 57 6.16 -14.87 0.28
CA GLY A 57 5.27 -14.63 -0.84
C GLY A 57 5.92 -13.83 -1.97
N LYS A 58 5.29 -13.86 -3.14
CA LYS A 58 5.76 -13.18 -4.34
C LYS A 58 5.58 -11.68 -4.27
N ASN A 59 6.48 -10.96 -4.93
CA ASN A 59 6.43 -9.52 -5.13
C ASN A 59 6.12 -9.23 -6.59
N VAL A 60 5.11 -8.40 -6.85
CA VAL A 60 4.70 -8.02 -8.21
C VAL A 60 5.17 -6.60 -8.50
N VAL A 61 5.88 -6.42 -9.60
CA VAL A 61 6.28 -5.10 -10.11
C VAL A 61 5.46 -4.81 -11.36
N ILE A 62 4.59 -3.82 -11.29
CA ILE A 62 3.66 -3.49 -12.37
C ILE A 62 3.72 -2.01 -12.73
N GLY A 63 3.85 -1.72 -14.00
CA GLY A 63 3.90 -0.34 -14.52
C GLY A 63 4.82 -0.20 -15.71
N GLU A 64 4.53 0.76 -16.58
CA GLU A 64 5.36 1.04 -17.75
C GLU A 64 6.79 1.41 -17.34
N SER A 65 7.77 0.76 -17.94
CA SER A 65 9.17 0.98 -17.61
C SER A 65 10.08 0.97 -18.83
N HIS A 66 11.01 1.93 -18.87
CA HIS A 66 12.13 1.89 -19.80
C HIS A 66 13.27 0.99 -19.30
N VAL A 67 13.27 0.63 -18.02
CA VAL A 67 14.22 -0.31 -17.44
C VAL A 67 13.79 -1.72 -17.80
N LYS A 68 14.71 -2.49 -18.37
CA LYS A 68 14.42 -3.87 -18.78
C LYS A 68 14.27 -4.76 -17.53
N GLU A 69 13.37 -5.71 -17.59
CA GLU A 69 13.16 -6.72 -16.54
C GLU A 69 14.48 -7.37 -16.08
N ARG A 70 15.33 -7.74 -17.03
CA ARG A 70 16.65 -8.32 -16.75
C ARG A 70 17.49 -7.45 -15.80
N ASP A 71 17.43 -6.12 -15.96
CA ASP A 71 18.22 -5.21 -15.15
C ASP A 71 17.64 -5.10 -13.74
N LEU A 72 16.30 -5.12 -13.60
CA LEU A 72 15.62 -5.17 -12.30
C LEU A 72 15.89 -6.50 -11.57
N LEU A 73 15.87 -7.63 -12.29
CA LEU A 73 16.27 -8.92 -11.74
C LEU A 73 17.73 -8.95 -11.30
N GLY A 74 18.60 -8.22 -12.01
CA GLY A 74 19.99 -8.02 -11.60
C GLY A 74 20.11 -7.31 -10.25
N ILE A 75 19.26 -6.30 -10.00
CA ILE A 75 19.20 -5.60 -8.71
C ILE A 75 18.70 -6.54 -7.61
N VAL A 76 17.60 -7.27 -7.85
CA VAL A 76 17.06 -8.25 -6.91
C VAL A 76 18.16 -9.24 -6.45
N LYS A 77 18.90 -9.80 -7.42
CA LYS A 77 20.01 -10.70 -7.13
C LYS A 77 21.15 -10.02 -6.36
N HIS A 78 21.48 -8.77 -6.71
CA HIS A 78 22.54 -8.00 -6.03
C HIS A 78 22.23 -7.77 -4.56
N LEU A 79 20.95 -7.54 -4.23
CA LEU A 79 20.46 -7.37 -2.87
C LEU A 79 20.28 -8.70 -2.11
N GLY A 80 20.64 -9.83 -2.71
CA GLY A 80 20.52 -11.15 -2.08
C GLY A 80 19.10 -11.68 -2.00
N LEU A 81 18.16 -11.08 -2.74
CA LEU A 81 16.76 -11.52 -2.79
C LEU A 81 16.58 -12.64 -3.82
N ASP A 82 15.60 -13.51 -3.56
CA ASP A 82 15.26 -14.58 -4.47
C ASP A 82 14.48 -14.02 -5.68
N LYS A 83 15.06 -14.13 -6.87
CA LYS A 83 14.49 -13.68 -8.12
C LYS A 83 13.16 -14.36 -8.47
N ASP A 84 12.97 -15.61 -8.05
CA ASP A 84 11.79 -16.41 -8.36
C ASP A 84 10.55 -15.95 -7.57
N ARG A 85 10.79 -15.06 -6.59
CA ARG A 85 9.73 -14.33 -5.87
C ARG A 85 9.27 -13.05 -6.57
N PHE A 86 9.83 -12.68 -7.72
CA PHE A 86 9.47 -11.45 -8.40
C PHE A 86 8.76 -11.74 -9.72
N GLU A 87 7.57 -11.17 -9.87
CA GLU A 87 6.80 -11.13 -11.11
C GLU A 87 6.82 -9.72 -11.67
N PHE A 88 7.13 -9.58 -12.96
CA PHE A 88 7.20 -8.29 -13.62
C PHE A 88 6.11 -8.17 -14.69
N CYS A 89 5.43 -7.03 -14.70
CA CYS A 89 4.47 -6.64 -15.73
C CYS A 89 4.79 -5.20 -16.15
N LEU A 90 5.71 -5.04 -17.11
CA LEU A 90 6.33 -3.76 -17.46
C LEU A 90 5.92 -3.25 -18.85
N ASP A 91 5.25 -4.09 -19.62
CA ASP A 91 4.80 -3.78 -20.98
C ASP A 91 3.37 -3.21 -20.95
N HIS A 92 3.11 -2.21 -21.80
CA HIS A 92 1.83 -1.51 -21.89
C HIS A 92 0.64 -2.49 -22.07
N ASP A 93 0.72 -3.35 -23.08
CA ASP A 93 -0.37 -4.26 -23.44
C ASP A 93 -0.59 -5.33 -22.36
N ALA A 94 0.52 -5.78 -21.75
CA ALA A 94 0.47 -6.72 -20.62
C ALA A 94 -0.20 -6.10 -19.39
N ILE A 95 0.07 -4.83 -19.10
CA ILE A 95 -0.55 -4.11 -17.97
C ILE A 95 -2.05 -3.91 -18.21
N GLU A 96 -2.45 -3.56 -19.44
CA GLU A 96 -3.87 -3.37 -19.78
C GLU A 96 -4.71 -4.65 -19.59
N THR A 97 -4.10 -5.80 -19.80
CA THR A 97 -4.77 -7.11 -19.67
C THR A 97 -4.51 -7.77 -18.33
N TYR A 98 -3.75 -7.14 -17.43
CA TYR A 98 -3.37 -7.73 -16.16
C TYR A 98 -4.56 -7.96 -15.24
N ASN A 99 -4.69 -9.18 -14.76
CA ASN A 99 -5.76 -9.55 -13.84
C ASN A 99 -5.39 -9.20 -12.39
N PHE A 100 -5.69 -7.98 -11.95
CA PHE A 100 -5.45 -7.53 -10.57
C PHE A 100 -6.20 -8.36 -9.53
N LYS A 101 -7.35 -8.95 -9.88
CA LYS A 101 -8.13 -9.77 -8.95
C LYS A 101 -7.41 -11.02 -8.49
N LYS A 102 -6.42 -11.51 -9.24
CA LYS A 102 -5.61 -12.66 -8.80
C LYS A 102 -4.78 -12.38 -7.55
N LEU A 103 -4.54 -11.10 -7.25
CA LEU A 103 -3.78 -10.67 -6.08
C LEU A 103 -4.65 -10.56 -4.82
N GLN A 104 -5.98 -10.49 -5.01
CA GLN A 104 -6.93 -10.28 -3.93
C GLN A 104 -7.14 -11.60 -3.17
N TRP A 105 -6.98 -11.55 -1.85
CA TRP A 105 -7.14 -12.69 -0.95
C TRP A 105 -6.18 -13.86 -1.22
N ASP A 106 -5.11 -13.63 -1.98
CA ASP A 106 -4.09 -14.64 -2.24
C ASP A 106 -2.86 -14.44 -1.34
N ILE A 107 -2.71 -15.33 -0.34
CA ILE A 107 -1.62 -15.29 0.65
C ILE A 107 -0.23 -15.45 0.03
N ASN A 108 -0.15 -15.93 -1.21
CA ASN A 108 1.12 -16.15 -1.91
C ASN A 108 1.73 -14.87 -2.48
N TYR A 109 1.00 -13.76 -2.46
CA TYR A 109 1.53 -12.46 -2.84
C TYR A 109 1.83 -11.62 -1.61
N ARG A 110 3.02 -11.02 -1.55
CA ARG A 110 3.51 -10.24 -0.41
C ARG A 110 3.45 -8.75 -0.64
N LEU A 111 3.94 -8.30 -1.80
CA LEU A 111 4.12 -6.88 -2.11
C LEU A 111 3.71 -6.60 -3.56
N VAL A 112 3.05 -5.47 -3.79
CA VAL A 112 2.77 -4.94 -5.11
C VAL A 112 3.47 -3.59 -5.26
N ILE A 113 4.42 -3.53 -6.18
CA ILE A 113 5.20 -2.33 -6.50
C ILE A 113 4.61 -1.73 -7.78
N VAL A 114 4.08 -0.51 -7.67
CA VAL A 114 3.35 0.14 -8.76
C VAL A 114 4.15 1.30 -9.34
N GLY A 115 4.43 1.22 -10.63
CA GLY A 115 4.99 2.31 -11.44
C GLY A 115 3.93 3.09 -12.22
N PRO A 116 4.33 3.72 -13.33
CA PRO A 116 3.41 4.38 -14.26
C PRO A 116 2.38 3.38 -14.80
N MET A 117 1.11 3.77 -14.75
CA MET A 117 0.02 2.95 -15.26
C MET A 117 -0.56 3.58 -16.52
N PRO A 118 -0.89 2.80 -17.55
CA PRO A 118 -1.60 3.30 -18.71
C PRO A 118 -2.94 3.93 -18.33
N HIS A 119 -3.42 4.85 -19.16
CA HIS A 119 -4.65 5.59 -18.89
C HIS A 119 -5.93 4.74 -19.01
N SER A 120 -5.87 3.63 -19.72
CA SER A 120 -6.96 2.67 -19.90
C SER A 120 -6.48 1.27 -19.54
N THR A 121 -6.84 0.80 -18.35
CA THR A 121 -6.67 -0.62 -18.01
C THR A 121 -8.00 -1.34 -18.15
N THR A 122 -7.99 -2.48 -18.87
CA THR A 122 -9.15 -3.35 -19.02
C THR A 122 -9.57 -3.90 -17.65
N GLY A 123 -10.73 -3.51 -17.22
CA GLY A 123 -11.32 -3.92 -15.93
C GLY A 123 -12.25 -2.88 -15.35
N LYS A 124 -12.87 -2.05 -16.22
CA LYS A 124 -13.95 -1.09 -15.88
C LYS A 124 -13.64 -0.19 -14.66
N GLY A 125 -12.49 0.40 -14.65
CA GLY A 125 -12.15 1.46 -13.72
C GLY A 125 -10.87 2.10 -14.22
N ASN A 126 -10.81 3.41 -14.21
CA ASN A 126 -9.58 4.16 -14.38
C ASN A 126 -8.45 3.42 -13.63
N SER A 127 -7.29 3.17 -14.23
CA SER A 127 -6.16 2.47 -13.57
C SER A 127 -5.80 3.08 -12.21
N ARG A 128 -5.99 4.39 -12.07
CA ARG A 128 -5.91 5.08 -10.77
C ARG A 128 -6.95 4.56 -9.78
N SER A 129 -8.15 4.24 -10.22
CA SER A 129 -9.21 3.69 -9.38
C SER A 129 -8.85 2.29 -8.90
N THR A 130 -8.31 1.43 -9.77
CA THR A 130 -7.90 0.07 -9.39
C THR A 130 -6.79 0.09 -8.34
N ILE A 131 -5.74 0.91 -8.54
CA ILE A 131 -4.65 1.02 -7.55
C ILE A 131 -5.17 1.62 -6.23
N SER A 132 -6.03 2.65 -6.30
CA SER A 132 -6.62 3.22 -5.09
C SER A 132 -7.54 2.24 -4.35
N GLU A 133 -8.21 1.34 -5.06
CA GLU A 133 -8.94 0.24 -4.42
C GLU A 133 -8.01 -0.80 -3.77
N MET A 134 -6.87 -1.09 -4.40
CA MET A 134 -5.89 -2.02 -3.86
C MET A 134 -5.20 -1.48 -2.59
N GLU A 135 -5.07 -0.16 -2.47
CA GLU A 135 -4.47 0.50 -1.31
C GLU A 135 -5.40 0.54 -0.08
N LYS A 136 -6.67 0.21 -0.23
CA LYS A 136 -7.59 0.16 0.90
C LYS A 136 -7.34 -1.10 1.75
N PRO A 137 -7.18 -0.97 3.07
CA PRO A 137 -6.84 -2.10 3.95
C PRO A 137 -7.83 -3.27 3.88
N ASP A 138 -9.10 -2.96 3.70
CA ASP A 138 -10.19 -3.95 3.77
C ASP A 138 -10.43 -4.72 2.47
N ASN A 139 -9.71 -4.39 1.40
CA ASN A 139 -9.95 -4.98 0.09
C ASN A 139 -9.14 -6.27 -0.18
N GLY A 140 -8.40 -6.77 0.81
CA GLY A 140 -7.72 -8.07 0.74
C GLY A 140 -6.57 -8.13 -0.27
N TYR A 141 -5.96 -6.99 -0.60
CA TYR A 141 -4.76 -6.95 -1.43
C TYR A 141 -3.49 -6.93 -0.57
N PRO A 142 -2.36 -7.43 -1.09
CA PRO A 142 -1.06 -7.27 -0.46
C PRO A 142 -0.69 -5.79 -0.32
N LYS A 143 0.31 -5.47 0.51
CA LYS A 143 0.86 -4.11 0.62
C LYS A 143 1.19 -3.55 -0.76
N VAL A 144 0.67 -2.35 -1.05
CA VAL A 144 0.92 -1.64 -2.31
C VAL A 144 1.87 -0.48 -2.05
N ILE A 145 2.93 -0.37 -2.85
CA ILE A 145 3.87 0.75 -2.78
C ILE A 145 4.02 1.36 -4.17
N ARG A 146 3.82 2.67 -4.27
CA ARG A 146 4.02 3.41 -5.52
C ARG A 146 5.47 3.87 -5.65
N LEU A 147 6.07 3.64 -6.80
CA LEU A 147 7.39 4.18 -7.14
C LEU A 147 7.26 5.58 -7.74
N GLY A 148 8.00 6.52 -7.16
CA GLY A 148 8.02 7.94 -7.57
C GLY A 148 6.91 8.76 -6.92
N SER A 149 7.29 9.64 -5.97
CA SER A 149 6.35 10.42 -5.14
C SER A 149 5.53 11.44 -5.93
N ASN A 150 6.11 12.12 -6.91
CA ASN A 150 5.41 13.17 -7.69
C ASN A 150 5.11 12.76 -9.14
N ARG A 151 5.91 11.86 -9.70
CA ARG A 151 5.70 11.25 -11.02
C ARG A 151 6.02 9.77 -10.91
N PRO A 152 5.02 8.90 -11.07
CA PRO A 152 5.26 7.47 -11.11
C PRO A 152 6.37 7.16 -12.11
N ASN A 153 7.40 6.45 -11.69
CA ASN A 153 8.51 6.05 -12.54
C ASN A 153 9.22 4.83 -11.94
N ILE A 154 9.51 3.85 -12.77
CA ILE A 154 10.38 2.73 -12.41
C ILE A 154 11.77 3.04 -12.90
N SER A 155 12.67 3.41 -11.99
CA SER A 155 14.10 3.59 -12.26
C SER A 155 14.91 2.60 -11.40
N LYS A 156 16.16 2.36 -11.80
CA LYS A 156 17.06 1.48 -11.03
C LYS A 156 17.23 2.00 -9.59
N SER A 157 17.39 3.31 -9.44
CA SER A 157 17.65 3.94 -8.13
C SER A 157 16.47 3.81 -7.18
N ASN A 158 15.24 4.17 -7.63
CA ASN A 158 14.08 4.11 -6.75
C ASN A 158 13.64 2.66 -6.45
N PHE A 159 13.94 1.73 -7.36
CA PHE A 159 13.69 0.32 -7.15
C PHE A 159 14.64 -0.28 -6.10
N ILE A 160 15.94 0.09 -6.15
CA ILE A 160 16.93 -0.29 -5.13
C ILE A 160 16.50 0.25 -3.76
N GLU A 161 16.26 1.57 -3.67
CA GLU A 161 15.87 2.24 -2.43
C GLU A 161 14.65 1.61 -1.79
N LEU A 162 13.63 1.28 -2.60
CA LEU A 162 12.43 0.60 -2.12
C LEU A 162 12.75 -0.78 -1.56
N LEU A 163 13.50 -1.61 -2.30
CA LEU A 163 13.82 -2.96 -1.85
C LEU A 163 14.69 -2.96 -0.59
N GLU A 164 15.70 -2.09 -0.51
CA GLU A 164 16.53 -1.92 0.68
C GLU A 164 15.68 -1.51 1.90
N LYS A 165 14.73 -0.58 1.72
CA LYS A 165 13.80 -0.18 2.75
C LYS A 165 12.95 -1.38 3.22
N GLN A 166 12.38 -2.15 2.30
CA GLN A 166 11.54 -3.29 2.66
C GLN A 166 12.33 -4.44 3.31
N GLN A 167 13.61 -4.61 2.96
CA GLN A 167 14.52 -5.54 3.66
C GLN A 167 14.86 -5.04 5.07
N ALA A 168 15.16 -3.74 5.23
CA ALA A 168 15.46 -3.14 6.54
C ALA A 168 14.27 -3.24 7.51
N GLU A 169 13.04 -3.14 6.98
CA GLU A 169 11.79 -3.36 7.72
C GLU A 169 11.47 -4.86 7.95
N ASN A 170 12.31 -5.78 7.46
CA ASN A 170 12.09 -7.23 7.48
C ASN A 170 10.72 -7.64 6.89
N TYR A 171 10.28 -6.88 5.87
CA TYR A 171 9.01 -7.13 5.21
C TYR A 171 9.13 -8.16 4.08
N ILE A 172 10.25 -8.14 3.30
CA ILE A 172 10.54 -9.07 2.21
C ILE A 172 11.84 -9.81 2.43
#